data_383b628533681ae41c2985995bd93c34
#
_entry.id   383b628533681ae41c2985995bd93c34
#
_cell.length_a   1.000
_cell.length_b   1.000
_cell.length_c   1.000
_cell.angle_alpha   90.00
_cell.angle_beta   90.00
_cell.angle_gamma   90.00
#
_symmetry.space_group_name_H-M   'P 1'
#
loop_
_entity.id
_entity.type
_entity.pdbx_description
1 polymer ?
#
loop_
_entity_poly.entity_id
_entity_poly.type
_entity_poly.pdbx_seq_one_letter_code
_entity_poly.pdbx_strand_id
1 'polypeptide(L)'
;MSKKGMAGVGAGLALLGLLLFTWPNSEAESKAPAVLLPPQLEWVGMLRNAADVNPKPGRFKKILKKIIGLDDRQKAMLLPNGVAVDAQGRVLVADTKERVVHVFDAERKKYKTLRAPDSDPFLSPIAIAIDASGKIYVTDSVRARLFVFRPDGKFAGTLGGITRNESIFKRCTGLAIDKKRGRIYVVDTLAMQVVALGMDGKVIQRFGKEGDAEGEFNYPTHIAVDTDGSVWVMDSLNFRVQHLDGNGKFLSGFGHLGDAIGEFDKAKGIALDGQGHIYVVESRDDRVQVYDHEGRLLFFFGQTGAAAGQFFLPEGIATDASNRIYVADGYNRRVQIFQLRPQAQRGGGQ
;
A
#
# COMPACT_ATOMS: atom_id res chain seq x y z
N MET A 1 -53.57 -40.14 -44.49
CA MET A 1 -53.64 -38.79 -45.06
C MET A 1 -53.15 -37.79 -44.08
N SER A 2 -52.35 -36.88 -44.57
CA SER A 2 -51.80 -35.67 -43.95
C SER A 2 -50.59 -35.79 -43.00
N LYS A 3 -49.44 -35.46 -43.57
CA LYS A 3 -48.18 -35.12 -42.92
C LYS A 3 -48.29 -33.77 -42.23
N LYS A 4 -47.77 -33.65 -40.99
CA LYS A 4 -47.41 -32.35 -40.40
C LYS A 4 -45.94 -32.33 -40.08
N GLY A 5 -45.29 -31.27 -40.57
CA GLY A 5 -43.85 -31.07 -40.51
C GLY A 5 -43.37 -30.65 -39.12
N MET A 6 -42.19 -31.10 -38.83
CA MET A 6 -41.36 -30.66 -37.69
C MET A 6 -40.69 -29.34 -38.01
N ALA A 7 -40.96 -28.31 -37.19
CA ALA A 7 -40.24 -27.06 -37.18
C ALA A 7 -38.97 -27.24 -36.32
N GLY A 8 -37.80 -27.02 -36.93
CA GLY A 8 -36.50 -27.04 -36.23
C GLY A 8 -36.34 -25.80 -35.39
N VAL A 9 -35.93 -25.99 -34.16
CA VAL A 9 -35.46 -24.94 -33.24
C VAL A 9 -33.97 -24.74 -33.49
N GLY A 10 -33.63 -23.63 -34.12
CA GLY A 10 -32.24 -23.21 -34.30
C GLY A 10 -31.65 -22.75 -32.97
N ALA A 11 -30.66 -23.49 -32.49
CA ALA A 11 -29.81 -23.07 -31.36
C ALA A 11 -28.87 -21.96 -31.84
N GLY A 12 -29.14 -20.72 -31.41
CA GLY A 12 -28.22 -19.61 -31.58
C GLY A 12 -27.03 -19.75 -30.62
N LEU A 13 -25.87 -20.11 -31.15
CA LEU A 13 -24.61 -19.99 -30.46
C LEU A 13 -24.26 -18.50 -30.32
N ALA A 14 -24.42 -17.96 -29.13
CA ALA A 14 -23.83 -16.67 -28.76
C ALA A 14 -22.33 -16.86 -28.61
N LEU A 15 -21.54 -16.44 -29.58
CA LEU A 15 -20.10 -16.28 -29.45
C LEU A 15 -19.85 -15.13 -28.45
N LEU A 16 -19.52 -15.47 -27.20
CA LEU A 16 -18.88 -14.54 -26.28
C LEU A 16 -17.47 -14.29 -26.82
N GLY A 17 -17.30 -13.15 -27.47
CA GLY A 17 -15.98 -12.66 -27.84
C GLY A 17 -15.16 -12.37 -26.57
N LEU A 18 -14.26 -13.29 -26.22
CA LEU A 18 -13.18 -13.00 -25.27
C LEU A 18 -12.28 -11.94 -25.91
N LEU A 19 -12.49 -10.69 -25.57
CA LEU A 19 -11.51 -9.63 -25.79
C LEU A 19 -10.27 -9.97 -24.93
N LEU A 20 -9.34 -10.71 -25.52
CA LEU A 20 -7.99 -10.85 -25.02
C LEU A 20 -7.35 -9.47 -25.10
N PHE A 21 -7.41 -8.72 -24.01
CA PHE A 21 -6.57 -7.55 -23.81
C PHE A 21 -5.11 -8.03 -23.79
N THR A 22 -4.46 -7.99 -24.94
CA THR A 22 -3.01 -8.14 -25.02
C THR A 22 -2.40 -6.86 -24.45
N TRP A 23 -1.87 -6.98 -23.25
CA TRP A 23 -1.12 -5.90 -22.60
C TRP A 23 0.12 -5.61 -23.46
N PRO A 24 0.38 -4.36 -23.86
CA PRO A 24 1.60 -4.04 -24.58
C PRO A 24 2.80 -4.38 -23.70
N ASN A 25 3.75 -5.14 -24.23
CA ASN A 25 5.03 -5.41 -23.60
C ASN A 25 5.68 -4.07 -23.24
N SER A 26 5.76 -3.76 -21.96
CA SER A 26 6.34 -2.53 -21.48
C SER A 26 7.87 -2.64 -21.48
N GLU A 27 8.50 -2.41 -22.60
CA GLU A 27 9.78 -1.72 -22.63
C GLU A 27 9.50 -0.22 -22.43
N ALA A 28 8.90 0.13 -21.30
CA ALA A 28 8.77 1.53 -20.92
C ALA A 28 10.13 1.97 -20.38
N GLU A 29 10.89 2.59 -21.25
CA GLU A 29 12.05 3.41 -20.95
C GLU A 29 11.79 4.32 -19.75
N SER A 30 12.83 4.59 -18.96
CA SER A 30 12.88 5.58 -17.90
C SER A 30 12.79 7.00 -18.47
N LYS A 31 11.65 7.35 -19.06
CA LYS A 31 11.38 8.69 -19.57
C LYS A 31 10.72 9.53 -18.48
N ALA A 32 10.92 10.85 -18.56
CA ALA A 32 10.24 11.84 -17.75
C ALA A 32 8.72 11.55 -17.67
N PRO A 33 8.06 11.87 -16.54
CA PRO A 33 6.65 11.59 -16.36
C PRO A 33 5.81 12.22 -17.48
N ALA A 34 4.80 11.48 -17.96
CA ALA A 34 3.84 11.98 -18.92
C ALA A 34 2.85 13.00 -18.32
N VAL A 35 2.95 13.23 -17.02
CA VAL A 35 2.11 14.13 -16.22
C VAL A 35 2.93 15.32 -15.78
N LEU A 36 2.36 16.52 -15.85
CA LEU A 36 2.96 17.70 -15.27
C LEU A 36 2.87 17.59 -13.73
N LEU A 37 3.99 17.29 -13.10
CA LEU A 37 4.09 17.27 -11.65
C LEU A 37 4.19 18.69 -11.08
N PRO A 38 3.69 18.94 -9.85
CA PRO A 38 3.93 20.20 -9.16
C PRO A 38 5.44 20.49 -9.09
N PRO A 39 5.86 21.77 -9.18
CA PRO A 39 7.30 22.14 -9.28
C PRO A 39 8.17 21.60 -8.14
N GLN A 40 7.59 21.37 -6.97
CA GLN A 40 8.28 20.81 -5.80
C GLN A 40 8.38 19.29 -5.82
N LEU A 41 7.71 18.58 -6.75
CA LEU A 41 7.66 17.14 -6.83
C LEU A 41 8.38 16.62 -8.07
N GLU A 42 9.31 15.70 -7.90
CA GLU A 42 10.07 15.05 -8.96
C GLU A 42 9.78 13.54 -8.97
N TRP A 43 9.50 12.97 -10.13
CA TRP A 43 9.48 11.52 -10.30
C TRP A 43 10.91 10.98 -10.36
N VAL A 44 11.24 10.03 -9.48
CA VAL A 44 12.62 9.51 -9.32
C VAL A 44 12.79 8.13 -9.95
N GLY A 45 11.72 7.35 -10.00
CA GLY A 45 11.80 6.00 -10.55
C GLY A 45 10.65 5.09 -10.15
N MET A 46 10.83 3.80 -10.45
CA MET A 46 9.83 2.79 -10.09
C MET A 46 10.48 1.43 -9.79
N LEU A 47 9.77 0.61 -9.02
CA LEU A 47 10.10 -0.78 -8.72
C LEU A 47 8.99 -1.69 -9.24
N ARG A 48 9.34 -2.71 -10.02
CA ARG A 48 8.41 -3.69 -10.62
C ARG A 48 8.83 -5.13 -10.31
N ASN A 49 10.14 -5.35 -10.34
CA ASN A 49 10.72 -6.68 -10.20
C ASN A 49 12.20 -6.62 -9.77
N ALA A 50 12.82 -7.78 -9.61
CA ALA A 50 14.20 -7.89 -9.17
C ALA A 50 15.23 -7.14 -10.05
N ALA A 51 14.95 -6.91 -11.33
CA ALA A 51 15.90 -6.27 -12.24
C ALA A 51 16.03 -4.76 -11.95
N ASP A 52 15.04 -4.14 -11.34
CA ASP A 52 15.06 -2.71 -11.04
C ASP A 52 16.11 -2.36 -9.97
N VAL A 53 16.48 -3.31 -9.10
CA VAL A 53 17.56 -3.14 -8.11
C VAL A 53 18.80 -3.98 -8.39
N ASN A 54 18.69 -5.03 -9.22
CA ASN A 54 19.79 -5.93 -9.56
C ASN A 54 19.98 -6.00 -11.08
N PRO A 55 20.68 -5.02 -11.67
CA PRO A 55 20.87 -4.99 -13.10
C PRO A 55 21.68 -6.21 -13.57
N LYS A 56 21.04 -7.01 -14.37
CA LYS A 56 21.46 -8.15 -15.22
C LYS A 56 22.61 -9.03 -14.67
N PRO A 57 22.33 -10.29 -14.33
CA PRO A 57 23.39 -11.26 -14.05
C PRO A 57 24.31 -11.36 -15.26
N GLY A 58 25.65 -11.34 -15.00
CA GLY A 58 26.66 -11.49 -16.04
C GLY A 58 26.39 -12.72 -16.92
N ARG A 59 26.87 -12.70 -18.18
CA ARG A 59 26.66 -13.74 -19.20
C ARG A 59 26.81 -15.18 -18.68
N PHE A 60 27.75 -15.42 -17.78
CA PHE A 60 28.02 -16.73 -17.19
C PHE A 60 26.87 -17.25 -16.30
N LYS A 61 26.28 -16.38 -15.47
CA LYS A 61 25.11 -16.72 -14.66
C LYS A 61 23.85 -17.00 -15.51
N LYS A 62 23.69 -16.34 -16.64
CA LYS A 62 22.59 -16.62 -17.58
C LYS A 62 22.69 -18.01 -18.21
N ILE A 63 23.90 -18.43 -18.57
CA ILE A 63 24.14 -19.75 -19.17
C ILE A 63 23.91 -20.85 -18.12
N LEU A 64 24.44 -20.67 -16.91
CA LEU A 64 24.26 -21.63 -15.82
C LEU A 64 22.79 -21.82 -15.43
N LYS A 65 22.02 -20.73 -15.34
CA LYS A 65 20.58 -20.78 -15.04
C LYS A 65 19.79 -21.49 -16.13
N LYS A 66 20.15 -21.29 -17.39
CA LYS A 66 19.52 -21.97 -18.52
C LYS A 66 19.79 -23.49 -18.54
N ILE A 67 20.97 -23.90 -18.07
CA ILE A 67 21.37 -25.32 -17.98
C ILE A 67 20.64 -26.02 -16.80
N ILE A 68 20.46 -25.33 -15.67
CA ILE A 68 19.84 -25.90 -14.46
C ILE A 68 18.30 -25.80 -14.48
N GLY A 69 17.71 -25.23 -15.54
CA GLY A 69 16.24 -25.12 -15.66
C GLY A 69 15.58 -24.19 -14.64
N LEU A 70 16.37 -23.35 -13.95
CA LEU A 70 15.84 -22.33 -13.05
C LEU A 70 15.20 -21.24 -13.93
N ASP A 71 13.90 -21.33 -14.08
CA ASP A 71 13.09 -20.32 -14.76
C ASP A 71 13.24 -18.98 -14.04
N ASP A 72 14.05 -18.10 -14.65
CA ASP A 72 14.23 -16.72 -14.22
C ASP A 72 13.04 -15.86 -14.72
N ARG A 73 11.81 -16.38 -14.62
CA ARG A 73 10.65 -15.51 -14.64
C ARG A 73 10.89 -14.51 -13.52
N GLN A 74 11.30 -13.32 -13.91
CA GLN A 74 11.49 -12.22 -12.98
C GLN A 74 10.19 -12.12 -12.21
N LYS A 75 10.21 -12.47 -10.93
CA LYS A 75 9.03 -12.40 -10.08
C LYS A 75 8.61 -10.95 -10.02
N ALA A 76 7.72 -10.59 -10.92
CA ALA A 76 7.11 -9.27 -10.97
C ALA A 76 6.02 -9.21 -9.91
N MET A 77 5.82 -8.06 -9.34
CA MET A 77 4.65 -7.81 -8.49
C MET A 77 3.37 -8.07 -9.29
N LEU A 78 2.36 -8.64 -8.63
CA LEU A 78 1.07 -8.94 -9.26
C LEU A 78 -0.04 -7.99 -8.80
N LEU A 79 -0.06 -7.65 -7.51
CA LEU A 79 -0.98 -6.68 -6.93
C LEU A 79 -0.34 -6.07 -5.67
N PRO A 80 0.61 -5.14 -5.84
CA PRO A 80 1.19 -4.42 -4.72
C PRO A 80 0.12 -3.60 -3.99
N ASN A 81 0.10 -3.73 -2.68
CA ASN A 81 -0.84 -3.03 -1.80
C ASN A 81 -0.09 -2.14 -0.81
N GLY A 82 0.32 -2.64 0.35
CA GLY A 82 1.07 -1.87 1.32
C GLY A 82 2.53 -1.71 0.94
N VAL A 83 3.08 -0.55 1.22
CA VAL A 83 4.50 -0.23 1.04
C VAL A 83 5.09 0.34 2.33
N ALA A 84 6.33 -0.01 2.63
CA ALA A 84 7.08 0.56 3.75
C ALA A 84 8.56 0.69 3.39
N VAL A 85 9.25 1.63 4.02
CA VAL A 85 10.68 1.84 3.84
C VAL A 85 11.37 1.74 5.20
N ASP A 86 12.45 0.98 5.26
CA ASP A 86 13.21 0.86 6.50
C ASP A 86 14.36 1.90 6.59
N ALA A 87 15.01 1.91 7.75
CA ALA A 87 16.13 2.83 8.02
C ALA A 87 17.35 2.61 7.10
N GLN A 88 17.45 1.47 6.40
CA GLN A 88 18.48 1.17 5.42
C GLN A 88 18.04 1.51 3.98
N GLY A 89 16.89 2.16 3.80
CA GLY A 89 16.34 2.50 2.48
C GLY A 89 15.82 1.29 1.68
N ARG A 90 15.62 0.13 2.33
CA ARG A 90 14.98 -1.00 1.67
C ARG A 90 13.49 -0.75 1.54
N VAL A 91 12.96 -0.95 0.35
CA VAL A 91 11.52 -0.84 0.08
C VAL A 91 10.87 -2.21 0.20
N LEU A 92 9.89 -2.31 1.08
CA LEU A 92 9.11 -3.53 1.33
C LEU A 92 7.72 -3.33 0.76
N VAL A 93 7.22 -4.31 0.01
CA VAL A 93 5.92 -4.22 -0.66
C VAL A 93 5.11 -5.49 -0.41
N ALA A 94 3.95 -5.35 0.21
CA ALA A 94 3.00 -6.46 0.36
C ALA A 94 2.30 -6.70 -0.98
N ASP A 95 2.42 -7.91 -1.51
CA ASP A 95 1.71 -8.33 -2.71
C ASP A 95 0.60 -9.29 -2.33
N THR A 96 -0.61 -8.78 -2.36
CA THR A 96 -1.80 -9.53 -1.95
C THR A 96 -2.08 -10.71 -2.86
N LYS A 97 -1.80 -10.60 -4.16
CA LYS A 97 -2.06 -11.66 -5.14
C LYS A 97 -0.95 -12.70 -5.17
N GLU A 98 0.32 -12.30 -5.08
CA GLU A 98 1.44 -13.25 -4.98
C GLU A 98 1.59 -13.83 -3.57
N ARG A 99 0.97 -13.21 -2.56
CA ARG A 99 0.99 -13.62 -1.14
C ARG A 99 2.40 -13.65 -0.58
N VAL A 100 3.14 -12.58 -0.83
CA VAL A 100 4.51 -12.40 -0.35
C VAL A 100 4.72 -10.94 0.04
N VAL A 101 5.85 -10.67 0.68
CA VAL A 101 6.40 -9.31 0.77
C VAL A 101 7.67 -9.25 -0.06
N HIS A 102 7.68 -8.39 -1.07
CA HIS A 102 8.88 -8.09 -1.85
C HIS A 102 9.80 -7.17 -1.05
N VAL A 103 11.10 -7.40 -1.09
CA VAL A 103 12.12 -6.56 -0.46
C VAL A 103 13.13 -6.13 -1.50
N PHE A 104 13.17 -4.85 -1.80
CA PHE A 104 14.08 -4.21 -2.73
C PHE A 104 15.16 -3.46 -1.96
N ASP A 105 16.42 -3.84 -2.13
CA ASP A 105 17.59 -3.21 -1.55
C ASP A 105 18.44 -2.63 -2.70
N ALA A 106 18.19 -1.37 -3.02
CA ALA A 106 18.84 -0.70 -4.14
C ALA A 106 20.34 -0.46 -3.85
N GLU A 107 20.69 -0.16 -2.61
CA GLU A 107 22.09 0.07 -2.19
C GLU A 107 22.94 -1.19 -2.38
N ARG A 108 22.44 -2.33 -1.88
CA ARG A 108 23.17 -3.62 -1.99
C ARG A 108 22.86 -4.37 -3.28
N LYS A 109 22.02 -3.80 -4.17
CA LYS A 109 21.56 -4.43 -5.43
C LYS A 109 20.98 -5.82 -5.19
N LYS A 110 20.16 -5.96 -4.15
CA LYS A 110 19.55 -7.23 -3.75
C LYS A 110 18.03 -7.16 -3.81
N TYR A 111 17.46 -8.28 -4.18
CA TYR A 111 16.01 -8.51 -4.12
C TYR A 111 15.76 -9.86 -3.46
N LYS A 112 14.74 -9.91 -2.61
CA LYS A 112 14.21 -11.14 -2.02
C LYS A 112 12.72 -11.02 -1.76
N THR A 113 12.07 -12.14 -1.49
CA THR A 113 10.69 -12.16 -0.97
C THR A 113 10.68 -12.72 0.45
N LEU A 114 9.84 -12.14 1.31
CA LEU A 114 9.48 -12.75 2.60
C LEU A 114 8.22 -13.59 2.37
N ARG A 115 8.23 -14.79 2.93
CA ARG A 115 7.10 -15.71 2.91
C ARG A 115 6.75 -16.10 4.33
N ALA A 116 5.47 -16.20 4.61
CA ALA A 116 5.00 -16.87 5.81
C ALA A 116 5.33 -18.38 5.74
N PRO A 117 5.37 -19.10 6.87
CA PRO A 117 5.60 -20.55 6.88
C PRO A 117 4.59 -21.31 6.03
N ASP A 118 5.00 -22.43 5.42
CA ASP A 118 4.10 -23.27 4.61
C ASP A 118 2.93 -23.84 5.44
N SER A 119 3.14 -24.05 6.74
CA SER A 119 2.09 -24.48 7.67
C SER A 119 1.04 -23.37 7.95
N ASP A 120 1.38 -22.11 7.70
CA ASP A 120 0.52 -20.95 7.91
C ASP A 120 0.87 -19.85 6.89
N PRO A 121 0.56 -20.05 5.60
CA PRO A 121 0.93 -19.13 4.54
C PRO A 121 0.10 -17.85 4.59
N PHE A 122 0.65 -16.77 4.04
CA PHE A 122 -0.13 -15.59 3.76
C PHE A 122 -1.34 -15.92 2.87
N LEU A 123 -2.47 -15.30 3.17
CA LEU A 123 -3.68 -15.34 2.34
C LEU A 123 -3.97 -13.99 1.71
N SER A 124 -3.82 -12.90 2.45
CA SER A 124 -4.05 -11.54 1.99
C SER A 124 -3.19 -10.55 2.79
N PRO A 125 -1.87 -10.50 2.54
CA PRO A 125 -1.02 -9.49 3.16
C PRO A 125 -1.38 -8.09 2.63
N ILE A 126 -1.64 -7.14 3.53
CA ILE A 126 -2.15 -5.79 3.19
C ILE A 126 -1.14 -4.71 3.55
N ALA A 127 -0.85 -4.51 4.82
CA ALA A 127 -0.01 -3.41 5.29
C ALA A 127 1.29 -3.93 5.91
N ILE A 128 2.31 -3.07 5.88
CA ILE A 128 3.63 -3.35 6.45
C ILE A 128 4.03 -2.19 7.34
N ALA A 129 4.55 -2.49 8.52
CA ALA A 129 5.24 -1.52 9.36
C ALA A 129 6.55 -2.11 9.89
N ILE A 130 7.51 -1.25 10.22
CA ILE A 130 8.84 -1.64 10.66
C ILE A 130 9.18 -0.90 11.94
N ASP A 131 9.54 -1.63 12.99
CA ASP A 131 9.89 -1.04 14.28
C ASP A 131 11.31 -0.46 14.32
N ALA A 132 11.67 0.17 15.43
CA ALA A 132 13.00 0.76 15.62
C ALA A 132 14.13 -0.27 15.60
N SER A 133 13.86 -1.54 15.88
CA SER A 133 14.83 -2.64 15.82
C SER A 133 14.97 -3.23 14.41
N GLY A 134 14.13 -2.80 13.47
CA GLY A 134 14.07 -3.31 12.10
C GLY A 134 13.24 -4.58 11.95
N LYS A 135 12.48 -5.01 12.97
CA LYS A 135 11.49 -6.08 12.82
C LYS A 135 10.36 -5.60 11.90
N ILE A 136 9.90 -6.51 11.06
CA ILE A 136 8.89 -6.26 10.04
C ILE A 136 7.58 -6.89 10.49
N TYR A 137 6.52 -6.11 10.48
CA TYR A 137 5.17 -6.54 10.83
C TYR A 137 4.30 -6.43 9.59
N VAL A 138 3.51 -7.46 9.31
CA VAL A 138 2.65 -7.54 8.13
C VAL A 138 1.26 -7.97 8.56
N THR A 139 0.24 -7.17 8.29
CA THR A 139 -1.15 -7.58 8.49
C THR A 139 -1.58 -8.54 7.39
N ASP A 140 -2.26 -9.61 7.77
CA ASP A 140 -2.99 -10.46 6.82
C ASP A 140 -4.48 -10.38 7.13
N SER A 141 -5.24 -9.75 6.24
CA SER A 141 -6.64 -9.42 6.47
C SER A 141 -7.56 -10.65 6.51
N VAL A 142 -7.19 -11.75 5.85
CA VAL A 142 -7.94 -13.02 5.86
C VAL A 142 -7.56 -13.86 7.07
N ARG A 143 -6.28 -13.88 7.44
CA ARG A 143 -5.81 -14.55 8.67
C ARG A 143 -6.23 -13.79 9.93
N ALA A 144 -6.56 -12.51 9.79
CA ALA A 144 -6.93 -11.59 10.88
C ALA A 144 -5.85 -11.50 11.98
N ARG A 145 -4.58 -11.39 11.59
CA ARG A 145 -3.42 -11.30 12.50
C ARG A 145 -2.22 -10.66 11.81
N LEU A 146 -1.20 -10.38 12.60
CA LEU A 146 0.08 -9.87 12.13
C LEU A 146 1.11 -11.00 12.04
N PHE A 147 1.82 -11.07 10.95
CA PHE A 147 3.03 -11.88 10.80
C PHE A 147 4.26 -11.01 11.11
N VAL A 148 5.17 -11.56 11.90
CA VAL A 148 6.37 -10.85 12.35
C VAL A 148 7.61 -11.51 11.77
N PHE A 149 8.51 -10.69 11.21
CA PHE A 149 9.79 -11.15 10.67
C PHE A 149 10.93 -10.37 11.34
N ARG A 150 12.07 -11.02 11.47
CA ARG A 150 13.31 -10.39 11.92
C ARG A 150 13.87 -9.46 10.82
N PRO A 151 14.80 -8.55 11.15
CA PRO A 151 15.43 -7.65 10.15
C PRO A 151 16.09 -8.40 8.99
N ASP A 152 16.58 -9.62 9.21
CA ASP A 152 17.16 -10.51 8.18
C ASP A 152 16.10 -11.14 7.28
N GLY A 153 14.79 -10.99 7.62
CA GLY A 153 13.63 -11.49 6.90
C GLY A 153 13.20 -12.91 7.27
N LYS A 154 13.77 -13.51 8.31
CA LYS A 154 13.30 -14.80 8.83
C LYS A 154 12.03 -14.60 9.64
N PHE A 155 11.07 -15.51 9.48
CA PHE A 155 9.84 -15.50 10.27
C PHE A 155 10.15 -15.63 11.77
N ALA A 156 9.47 -14.82 12.58
CA ALA A 156 9.68 -14.74 14.02
C ALA A 156 8.44 -15.16 14.84
N GLY A 157 7.27 -15.13 14.24
CA GLY A 157 6.02 -15.47 14.92
C GLY A 157 4.83 -14.65 14.42
N THR A 158 3.72 -14.70 15.13
CA THR A 158 2.50 -13.93 14.87
C THR A 158 2.05 -13.16 16.09
N LEU A 159 1.31 -12.07 15.90
CA LEU A 159 0.60 -11.33 16.94
C LEU A 159 -0.89 -11.28 16.59
N GLY A 160 -1.74 -11.28 17.61
CA GLY A 160 -3.19 -11.16 17.43
C GLY A 160 -3.94 -12.49 17.40
N GLY A 161 -3.29 -13.60 17.76
CA GLY A 161 -3.86 -14.95 17.82
C GLY A 161 -3.14 -15.93 16.91
N ILE A 162 -3.24 -17.24 17.24
CA ILE A 162 -2.61 -18.33 16.49
C ILE A 162 -3.53 -18.83 15.37
N THR A 163 -4.83 -18.93 15.69
CA THR A 163 -5.87 -19.30 14.72
C THR A 163 -6.83 -18.12 14.49
N ARG A 164 -7.68 -18.22 13.47
CA ARG A 164 -8.70 -17.20 13.22
C ARG A 164 -9.70 -17.09 14.38
N ASN A 165 -10.04 -18.18 15.03
CA ASN A 165 -11.00 -18.19 16.14
C ASN A 165 -10.42 -17.58 17.41
N GLU A 166 -9.10 -17.57 17.56
CA GLU A 166 -8.38 -16.93 18.67
C GLU A 166 -7.92 -15.52 18.34
N SER A 167 -8.21 -15.05 17.13
CA SER A 167 -7.78 -13.72 16.70
C SER A 167 -8.50 -12.65 17.51
N ILE A 168 -7.71 -11.67 17.96
CA ILE A 168 -8.22 -10.46 18.58
C ILE A 168 -8.81 -9.47 17.57
N PHE A 169 -8.67 -9.74 16.28
CA PHE A 169 -9.18 -8.94 15.17
C PHE A 169 -10.28 -9.68 14.40
N LYS A 170 -11.22 -8.92 13.83
CA LYS A 170 -12.16 -9.43 12.82
C LYS A 170 -11.55 -9.38 11.43
N ARG A 171 -10.87 -8.26 11.10
CA ARG A 171 -10.17 -8.06 9.81
C ARG A 171 -9.13 -6.95 9.95
N CYS A 172 -7.90 -7.31 10.26
CA CYS A 172 -6.82 -6.32 10.33
C CYS A 172 -6.38 -5.87 8.92
N THR A 173 -6.30 -4.56 8.72
CA THR A 173 -5.88 -3.93 7.46
C THR A 173 -4.73 -2.95 7.69
N GLY A 174 -5.01 -1.69 8.03
CA GLY A 174 -4.01 -0.67 8.28
C GLY A 174 -3.10 -1.00 9.46
N LEU A 175 -1.85 -0.60 9.37
CA LEU A 175 -0.81 -0.88 10.36
C LEU A 175 0.15 0.28 10.47
N ALA A 176 0.38 0.79 11.66
CA ALA A 176 1.39 1.79 11.95
C ALA A 176 2.08 1.51 13.29
N ILE A 177 3.31 1.99 13.46
CA ILE A 177 4.09 1.79 14.69
C ILE A 177 4.62 3.12 15.20
N ASP A 178 4.23 3.49 16.42
CA ASP A 178 4.90 4.52 17.18
C ASP A 178 6.23 3.97 17.72
N LYS A 179 7.30 4.25 16.99
CA LYS A 179 8.64 3.76 17.33
C LYS A 179 9.18 4.35 18.63
N LYS A 180 8.72 5.56 19.00
CA LYS A 180 9.16 6.25 20.23
C LYS A 180 8.49 5.67 21.48
N ARG A 181 7.19 5.34 21.37
CA ARG A 181 6.40 4.83 22.50
C ARG A 181 6.27 3.32 22.53
N GLY A 182 6.75 2.62 21.49
CA GLY A 182 6.68 1.16 21.37
C GLY A 182 5.21 0.67 21.28
N ARG A 183 4.38 1.33 20.50
CA ARG A 183 3.00 0.95 20.25
C ARG A 183 2.75 0.56 18.81
N ILE A 184 1.99 -0.50 18.60
CA ILE A 184 1.53 -0.95 17.29
C ILE A 184 0.05 -0.60 17.20
N TYR A 185 -0.35 0.16 16.19
CA TYR A 185 -1.75 0.48 15.89
C TYR A 185 -2.21 -0.33 14.69
N VAL A 186 -3.32 -1.05 14.86
CA VAL A 186 -3.92 -1.90 13.84
C VAL A 186 -5.35 -1.48 13.61
N VAL A 187 -5.69 -1.17 12.36
CA VAL A 187 -7.09 -0.95 11.98
C VAL A 187 -7.79 -2.29 11.84
N ASP A 188 -8.84 -2.49 12.61
CA ASP A 188 -9.73 -3.64 12.50
C ASP A 188 -11.01 -3.22 11.76
N THR A 189 -10.95 -3.26 10.44
CA THR A 189 -11.98 -2.73 9.54
C THR A 189 -13.38 -3.25 9.84
N LEU A 190 -13.53 -4.57 10.07
CA LEU A 190 -14.85 -5.17 10.34
C LEU A 190 -15.33 -5.01 11.79
N ALA A 191 -14.47 -4.54 12.67
CA ALA A 191 -14.85 -4.17 14.03
C ALA A 191 -15.06 -2.66 14.19
N MET A 192 -14.85 -1.87 13.12
CA MET A 192 -14.97 -0.40 13.12
C MET A 192 -14.13 0.24 14.23
N GLN A 193 -12.89 -0.25 14.42
CA GLN A 193 -12.04 0.23 15.53
C GLN A 193 -10.56 0.20 15.15
N VAL A 194 -9.77 0.87 15.96
CA VAL A 194 -8.31 0.73 16.01
C VAL A 194 -7.94 -0.01 17.28
N VAL A 195 -7.01 -0.96 17.15
CA VAL A 195 -6.46 -1.72 18.28
C VAL A 195 -5.02 -1.29 18.51
N ALA A 196 -4.71 -0.72 19.64
CA ALA A 196 -3.36 -0.42 20.09
C ALA A 196 -2.78 -1.62 20.85
N LEU A 197 -1.61 -2.09 20.39
CA LEU A 197 -0.87 -3.19 21.01
C LEU A 197 0.47 -2.70 21.54
N GLY A 198 0.97 -3.37 22.56
CA GLY A 198 2.39 -3.35 22.91
C GLY A 198 3.24 -4.13 21.90
N MET A 199 4.55 -3.94 21.95
CA MET A 199 5.49 -4.68 21.08
C MET A 199 5.52 -6.19 21.39
N ASP A 200 4.97 -6.61 22.54
CA ASP A 200 4.74 -7.99 22.94
C ASP A 200 3.41 -8.58 22.38
N GLY A 201 2.62 -7.76 21.69
CA GLY A 201 1.34 -8.14 21.09
C GLY A 201 0.14 -8.08 22.03
N LYS A 202 0.32 -7.67 23.28
CA LYS A 202 -0.80 -7.48 24.22
C LYS A 202 -1.61 -6.24 23.85
N VAL A 203 -2.93 -6.35 23.94
CA VAL A 203 -3.83 -5.22 23.73
C VAL A 203 -3.65 -4.21 24.87
N ILE A 204 -3.26 -2.99 24.50
CA ILE A 204 -3.21 -1.85 25.41
C ILE A 204 -4.58 -1.19 25.46
N GLN A 205 -5.17 -0.96 24.28
CA GLN A 205 -6.44 -0.24 24.16
C GLN A 205 -7.14 -0.57 22.84
N ARG A 206 -8.46 -0.36 22.82
CA ARG A 206 -9.29 -0.33 21.61
C ARG A 206 -10.04 0.98 21.61
N PHE A 207 -10.15 1.62 20.47
CA PHE A 207 -10.94 2.85 20.31
C PHE A 207 -11.64 2.88 18.95
N GLY A 208 -12.74 3.63 18.92
CA GLY A 208 -13.66 3.63 17.79
C GLY A 208 -14.78 2.59 17.94
N LYS A 209 -15.84 2.82 17.24
CA LYS A 209 -17.01 1.97 17.05
C LYS A 209 -17.70 2.36 15.75
N GLU A 210 -18.68 1.59 15.30
CA GLU A 210 -19.48 1.91 14.12
C GLU A 210 -20.25 3.21 14.31
N GLY A 211 -20.16 4.12 13.32
CA GLY A 211 -20.87 5.38 13.28
C GLY A 211 -20.19 6.45 12.43
N ASP A 212 -20.75 7.66 12.48
CA ASP A 212 -20.31 8.83 11.72
C ASP A 212 -19.88 10.03 12.59
N ALA A 213 -20.08 9.95 13.92
CA ALA A 213 -19.64 10.99 14.82
C ALA A 213 -18.10 11.03 14.96
N GLU A 214 -17.59 12.04 15.66
CA GLU A 214 -16.17 12.17 15.99
C GLU A 214 -15.67 10.97 16.79
N GLY A 215 -14.59 10.33 16.35
CA GLY A 215 -14.04 9.12 16.96
C GLY A 215 -14.82 7.84 16.65
N GLU A 216 -15.91 7.90 15.88
CA GLU A 216 -16.61 6.74 15.33
C GLU A 216 -16.13 6.48 13.89
N PHE A 217 -16.27 5.25 13.40
CA PHE A 217 -15.74 4.84 12.10
C PHE A 217 -16.77 4.07 11.26
N ASN A 218 -16.62 4.20 9.95
CA ASN A 218 -17.34 3.38 8.98
C ASN A 218 -16.33 2.78 7.99
N TYR A 219 -16.01 1.50 8.15
CA TYR A 219 -14.99 0.77 7.40
C TYR A 219 -13.62 1.50 7.35
N PRO A 220 -13.00 1.80 8.50
CA PRO A 220 -11.66 2.38 8.50
C PRO A 220 -10.67 1.40 7.85
N THR A 221 -9.68 1.92 7.10
CA THR A 221 -8.79 1.06 6.30
C THR A 221 -7.31 1.26 6.58
N HIS A 222 -6.84 2.49 6.67
CA HIS A 222 -5.42 2.81 6.80
C HIS A 222 -5.18 3.73 8.00
N ILE A 223 -3.95 3.73 8.49
CA ILE A 223 -3.53 4.51 9.65
C ILE A 223 -2.08 4.94 9.49
N ALA A 224 -1.77 6.15 9.90
CA ALA A 224 -0.41 6.64 10.06
C ALA A 224 -0.22 7.20 11.45
N VAL A 225 1.01 7.14 11.98
CA VAL A 225 1.40 7.70 13.29
C VAL A 225 2.20 8.96 13.07
N ASP A 226 1.86 10.01 13.78
CA ASP A 226 2.58 11.25 13.78
C ASP A 226 3.76 11.25 14.77
N THR A 227 4.63 12.24 14.64
CA THR A 227 5.84 12.38 15.47
C THR A 227 5.56 12.63 16.95
N ASP A 228 4.39 13.18 17.27
CA ASP A 228 3.89 13.40 18.63
C ASP A 228 3.18 12.16 19.22
N GLY A 229 2.92 11.12 18.37
CA GLY A 229 2.26 9.86 18.73
C GLY A 229 0.74 9.89 18.58
N SER A 230 0.20 10.96 18.02
CA SER A 230 -1.17 10.98 17.51
C SER A 230 -1.29 10.11 16.25
N VAL A 231 -2.51 9.78 15.86
CA VAL A 231 -2.76 8.90 14.72
C VAL A 231 -3.76 9.52 13.76
N TRP A 232 -3.49 9.31 12.48
CA TRP A 232 -4.37 9.70 11.38
C TRP A 232 -4.99 8.45 10.79
N VAL A 233 -6.33 8.38 10.79
CA VAL A 233 -7.08 7.19 10.37
C VAL A 233 -7.92 7.54 9.15
N MET A 234 -7.77 6.75 8.09
CA MET A 234 -8.66 6.80 6.92
C MET A 234 -9.98 6.12 7.27
N ASP A 235 -11.03 6.90 7.44
CA ASP A 235 -12.41 6.48 7.73
C ASP A 235 -13.19 6.40 6.39
N SER A 236 -12.99 5.29 5.68
CA SER A 236 -13.20 5.21 4.23
C SER A 236 -14.64 5.39 3.79
N LEU A 237 -15.62 4.80 4.48
CA LEU A 237 -17.04 4.96 4.12
C LEU A 237 -17.72 6.17 4.78
N ASN A 238 -17.01 6.91 5.63
CA ASN A 238 -17.38 8.26 6.04
C ASN A 238 -16.65 9.33 5.20
N PHE A 239 -15.83 8.90 4.23
CA PHE A 239 -15.15 9.78 3.26
C PHE A 239 -14.29 10.86 3.92
N ARG A 240 -13.61 10.52 5.01
CA ARG A 240 -12.83 11.48 5.81
C ARG A 240 -11.55 10.87 6.37
N VAL A 241 -10.62 11.72 6.73
CA VAL A 241 -9.49 11.41 7.59
C VAL A 241 -9.79 11.94 8.97
N GLN A 242 -9.62 11.12 10.01
CA GLN A 242 -9.71 11.55 11.41
C GLN A 242 -8.33 11.58 12.06
N HIS A 243 -8.03 12.64 12.78
CA HIS A 243 -6.87 12.81 13.64
C HIS A 243 -7.27 12.56 15.08
N LEU A 244 -6.62 11.60 15.73
CA LEU A 244 -6.89 11.23 17.11
C LEU A 244 -5.59 11.22 17.92
N ASP A 245 -5.67 11.46 19.20
CA ASP A 245 -4.52 11.23 20.06
C ASP A 245 -4.17 9.73 20.13
N GLY A 246 -3.02 9.38 20.70
CA GLY A 246 -2.57 7.99 20.77
C GLY A 246 -3.46 7.07 21.64
N ASN A 247 -4.50 7.61 22.27
CA ASN A 247 -5.49 6.90 23.06
C ASN A 247 -6.89 6.93 22.42
N GLY A 248 -7.02 7.50 21.21
CA GLY A 248 -8.25 7.49 20.43
C GLY A 248 -9.20 8.66 20.69
N LYS A 249 -8.78 9.70 21.44
CA LYS A 249 -9.57 10.92 21.58
C LYS A 249 -9.48 11.72 20.28
N PHE A 250 -10.61 12.10 19.70
CA PHE A 250 -10.69 12.95 18.52
C PHE A 250 -10.02 14.32 18.75
N LEU A 251 -9.23 14.75 17.81
CA LEU A 251 -8.53 16.04 17.78
C LEU A 251 -9.05 16.92 16.66
N SER A 252 -9.09 16.38 15.42
CA SER A 252 -9.54 17.06 14.23
C SER A 252 -9.89 16.05 13.13
N GLY A 253 -10.40 16.53 12.00
CA GLY A 253 -10.65 15.70 10.82
C GLY A 253 -10.94 16.55 9.60
N PHE A 254 -10.77 15.97 8.41
CA PHE A 254 -11.06 16.62 7.15
C PHE A 254 -11.53 15.62 6.09
N GLY A 255 -12.12 16.14 5.03
CA GLY A 255 -12.63 15.36 3.91
C GLY A 255 -14.14 15.16 3.98
N HIS A 256 -14.72 14.94 2.81
CA HIS A 256 -16.14 14.62 2.60
C HIS A 256 -16.29 13.91 1.26
N LEU A 257 -17.45 13.30 1.04
CA LEU A 257 -17.78 12.59 -0.20
C LEU A 257 -17.77 13.55 -1.39
N GLY A 258 -17.08 13.17 -2.45
CA GLY A 258 -17.12 13.83 -3.75
C GLY A 258 -16.00 13.37 -4.68
N ASP A 259 -16.00 13.87 -5.92
CA ASP A 259 -15.05 13.55 -6.98
C ASP A 259 -14.14 14.74 -7.35
N ALA A 260 -14.36 15.91 -6.75
CA ALA A 260 -13.52 17.07 -6.93
C ALA A 260 -12.17 16.90 -6.21
N ILE A 261 -11.23 17.78 -6.53
CA ILE A 261 -9.94 17.84 -5.86
C ILE A 261 -10.17 18.31 -4.42
N GLY A 262 -9.63 17.57 -3.44
CA GLY A 262 -9.87 17.81 -2.01
C GLY A 262 -10.99 16.99 -1.41
N GLU A 263 -11.78 16.30 -2.22
CA GLU A 263 -12.85 15.39 -1.82
C GLU A 263 -12.39 13.93 -1.89
N PHE A 264 -13.15 13.03 -1.27
CA PHE A 264 -12.86 11.60 -1.24
C PHE A 264 -14.05 10.78 -1.73
N ASP A 265 -13.77 9.76 -2.55
CA ASP A 265 -14.72 8.71 -2.91
C ASP A 265 -14.16 7.33 -2.52
N LYS A 266 -12.93 7.05 -2.90
CA LYS A 266 -12.28 5.76 -2.63
C LYS A 266 -10.87 5.94 -2.06
N ALA A 267 -10.78 6.81 -1.07
CA ALA A 267 -9.53 7.07 -0.38
C ALA A 267 -9.00 5.81 0.32
N LYS A 268 -7.70 5.56 0.19
CA LYS A 268 -6.98 4.36 0.64
C LYS A 268 -5.81 4.73 1.53
N GLY A 269 -4.59 4.59 1.00
CA GLY A 269 -3.35 4.78 1.72
C GLY A 269 -3.22 6.18 2.32
N ILE A 270 -2.67 6.26 3.52
CA ILE A 270 -2.30 7.50 4.19
C ILE A 270 -0.86 7.40 4.68
N ALA A 271 -0.08 8.46 4.50
CA ALA A 271 1.27 8.59 5.03
C ALA A 271 1.55 10.03 5.45
N LEU A 272 2.50 10.19 6.37
CA LEU A 272 3.02 11.49 6.80
C LEU A 272 4.50 11.58 6.49
N ASP A 273 4.99 12.79 6.17
CA ASP A 273 6.41 13.06 6.09
C ASP A 273 6.92 13.80 7.35
N GLY A 274 8.23 14.04 7.38
CA GLY A 274 8.86 14.75 8.50
C GLY A 274 8.57 16.25 8.54
N GLN A 275 7.85 16.80 7.56
CA GLN A 275 7.47 18.21 7.46
C GLN A 275 6.00 18.46 7.86
N GLY A 276 5.27 17.40 8.20
CA GLY A 276 3.86 17.46 8.58
C GLY A 276 2.89 17.43 7.40
N HIS A 277 3.35 17.04 6.21
CA HIS A 277 2.42 16.82 5.10
C HIS A 277 1.72 15.46 5.26
N ILE A 278 0.42 15.46 4.93
CA ILE A 278 -0.42 14.27 4.94
C ILE A 278 -0.72 13.89 3.48
N TYR A 279 -0.30 12.71 3.09
CA TYR A 279 -0.51 12.16 1.75
C TYR A 279 -1.67 11.17 1.80
N VAL A 280 -2.68 11.38 0.96
CA VAL A 280 -3.85 10.49 0.84
C VAL A 280 -3.95 10.01 -0.59
N VAL A 281 -4.00 8.69 -0.76
CA VAL A 281 -4.23 8.06 -2.06
C VAL A 281 -5.73 8.04 -2.34
N GLU A 282 -6.16 8.73 -3.40
CA GLU A 282 -7.50 8.61 -3.94
C GLU A 282 -7.47 7.61 -5.10
N SER A 283 -7.91 6.38 -4.79
CA SER A 283 -7.74 5.23 -5.69
C SER A 283 -8.68 5.29 -6.90
N ARG A 284 -9.86 5.90 -6.78
CA ARG A 284 -10.81 6.02 -7.89
C ARG A 284 -10.32 6.97 -8.98
N ASP A 285 -9.73 8.08 -8.55
CA ASP A 285 -9.29 9.13 -9.48
C ASP A 285 -7.81 9.03 -9.83
N ASP A 286 -7.17 7.92 -9.41
CA ASP A 286 -5.78 7.61 -9.75
C ASP A 286 -4.81 8.75 -9.38
N ARG A 287 -5.00 9.34 -8.20
CA ARG A 287 -4.19 10.48 -7.72
C ARG A 287 -3.78 10.35 -6.26
N VAL A 288 -2.81 11.14 -5.87
CA VAL A 288 -2.43 11.38 -4.47
C VAL A 288 -2.70 12.84 -4.16
N GLN A 289 -3.45 13.09 -3.10
CA GLN A 289 -3.74 14.42 -2.59
C GLN A 289 -2.85 14.69 -1.37
N VAL A 290 -2.31 15.89 -1.26
CA VAL A 290 -1.35 16.28 -0.21
C VAL A 290 -1.92 17.45 0.57
N TYR A 291 -1.99 17.28 1.87
CA TYR A 291 -2.58 18.22 2.82
C TYR A 291 -1.55 18.68 3.83
N ASP A 292 -1.77 19.85 4.43
CA ASP A 292 -1.06 20.25 5.64
C ASP A 292 -1.68 19.61 6.90
N HIS A 293 -1.08 19.88 8.04
CA HIS A 293 -1.51 19.32 9.33
C HIS A 293 -2.89 19.81 9.79
N GLU A 294 -3.39 20.93 9.22
CA GLU A 294 -4.74 21.46 9.44
C GLU A 294 -5.78 20.87 8.47
N GLY A 295 -5.36 19.94 7.58
CA GLY A 295 -6.24 19.32 6.60
C GLY A 295 -6.55 20.19 5.37
N ARG A 296 -5.78 21.26 5.13
CA ARG A 296 -5.93 22.10 3.94
C ARG A 296 -5.15 21.47 2.78
N LEU A 297 -5.80 21.36 1.64
CA LEU A 297 -5.17 20.83 0.44
C LEU A 297 -4.04 21.75 -0.04
N LEU A 298 -2.84 21.19 -0.19
CA LEU A 298 -1.66 21.89 -0.71
C LEU A 298 -1.52 21.71 -2.21
N PHE A 299 -1.57 20.45 -2.67
CA PHE A 299 -1.49 20.06 -4.07
C PHE A 299 -1.92 18.62 -4.25
N PHE A 300 -1.98 18.18 -5.49
CA PHE A 300 -2.16 16.76 -5.85
C PHE A 300 -1.26 16.40 -7.01
N PHE A 301 -1.07 15.08 -7.22
CA PHE A 301 -0.35 14.54 -8.36
C PHE A 301 -0.88 13.17 -8.76
N GLY A 302 -0.62 12.79 -10.01
CA GLY A 302 -1.15 11.57 -10.60
C GLY A 302 -2.40 11.82 -11.42
N GLN A 303 -2.63 10.89 -12.33
CA GLN A 303 -3.83 10.75 -13.15
C GLN A 303 -3.88 9.34 -13.71
N THR A 304 -5.01 8.93 -14.24
CA THR A 304 -5.20 7.59 -14.81
C THR A 304 -4.21 7.30 -15.94
N GLY A 305 -3.53 6.15 -15.87
CA GLY A 305 -2.67 5.65 -16.92
C GLY A 305 -1.52 4.76 -16.45
N ALA A 306 -0.64 4.39 -17.39
CA ALA A 306 0.47 3.48 -17.15
C ALA A 306 1.86 4.14 -17.29
N ALA A 307 1.95 5.38 -17.74
CA ALA A 307 3.22 6.08 -17.86
C ALA A 307 3.80 6.47 -16.49
N ALA A 308 5.02 6.97 -16.47
CA ALA A 308 5.63 7.54 -15.26
C ALA A 308 4.78 8.72 -14.74
N GLY A 309 4.49 8.74 -13.45
CA GLY A 309 3.62 9.75 -12.82
C GLY A 309 2.12 9.51 -13.02
N GLN A 310 1.71 8.50 -13.79
CA GLN A 310 0.32 8.07 -13.90
C GLN A 310 0.08 6.84 -13.02
N PHE A 311 -1.14 6.66 -12.53
CA PHE A 311 -1.53 5.52 -11.71
C PHE A 311 -2.71 4.76 -12.31
N PHE A 312 -2.91 3.53 -11.83
CA PHE A 312 -4.13 2.78 -12.06
C PHE A 312 -4.50 1.99 -10.80
N LEU A 313 -5.54 2.47 -10.13
CA LEU A 313 -6.02 2.00 -8.83
C LEU A 313 -4.85 1.90 -7.82
N PRO A 314 -4.20 3.02 -7.48
CA PRO A 314 -3.16 3.04 -6.46
C PRO A 314 -3.75 2.69 -5.09
N GLU A 315 -2.96 2.04 -4.24
CA GLU A 315 -3.42 1.51 -2.95
C GLU A 315 -2.67 2.14 -1.77
N GLY A 316 -1.50 1.65 -1.46
CA GLY A 316 -0.70 2.08 -0.32
C GLY A 316 0.30 3.17 -0.66
N ILE A 317 0.72 3.90 0.36
CA ILE A 317 1.70 4.97 0.26
C ILE A 317 2.61 4.96 1.51
N ALA A 318 3.86 5.31 1.32
CA ALA A 318 4.81 5.53 2.41
C ALA A 318 5.76 6.68 2.07
N THR A 319 6.34 7.26 3.10
CA THR A 319 7.41 8.26 3.01
C THR A 319 8.66 7.76 3.70
N ASP A 320 9.81 8.31 3.34
CA ASP A 320 11.07 8.09 4.06
C ASP A 320 11.64 9.39 4.63
N ALA A 321 12.69 9.26 5.44
CA ALA A 321 13.36 10.39 6.08
C ALA A 321 14.04 11.37 5.10
N SER A 322 14.14 11.01 3.82
CA SER A 322 14.67 11.85 2.74
C SER A 322 13.58 12.56 1.94
N ASN A 323 12.32 12.55 2.43
CA ASN A 323 11.14 13.11 1.76
C ASN A 323 10.85 12.43 0.41
N ARG A 324 11.19 11.14 0.25
CA ARG A 324 10.72 10.33 -0.87
C ARG A 324 9.35 9.78 -0.55
N ILE A 325 8.52 9.71 -1.58
CA ILE A 325 7.15 9.21 -1.52
C ILE A 325 7.10 7.97 -2.39
N TYR A 326 6.59 6.89 -1.83
CA TYR A 326 6.48 5.58 -2.48
C TYR A 326 5.02 5.23 -2.59
N VAL A 327 4.51 5.10 -3.82
CA VAL A 327 3.08 4.81 -4.09
C VAL A 327 2.96 3.42 -4.71
N ALA A 328 2.22 2.54 -4.06
CA ALA A 328 1.87 1.23 -4.61
C ALA A 328 0.80 1.40 -5.70
N ASP A 329 1.23 1.32 -6.95
CA ASP A 329 0.41 1.47 -8.16
C ASP A 329 -0.12 0.08 -8.55
N GLY A 330 -1.22 -0.31 -7.88
CA GLY A 330 -1.68 -1.69 -7.75
C GLY A 330 -1.87 -2.41 -9.08
N TYR A 331 -2.67 -1.88 -9.97
CA TYR A 331 -2.98 -2.50 -11.25
C TYR A 331 -1.86 -2.35 -12.29
N ASN A 332 -1.02 -1.33 -12.17
CA ASN A 332 0.21 -1.21 -12.97
C ASN A 332 1.36 -2.09 -12.44
N ARG A 333 1.14 -2.82 -11.34
CA ARG A 333 2.08 -3.81 -10.77
C ARG A 333 3.45 -3.24 -10.46
N ARG A 334 3.48 -2.05 -9.86
CA ARG A 334 4.72 -1.33 -9.56
C ARG A 334 4.58 -0.49 -8.30
N VAL A 335 5.70 -0.05 -7.77
CA VAL A 335 5.76 1.07 -6.83
C VAL A 335 6.43 2.22 -7.57
N GLN A 336 5.82 3.39 -7.58
CA GLN A 336 6.43 4.60 -8.11
C GLN A 336 7.05 5.41 -6.99
N ILE A 337 8.16 6.07 -7.27
CA ILE A 337 8.97 6.82 -6.31
C ILE A 337 9.04 8.27 -6.76
N PHE A 338 8.69 9.16 -5.86
CA PHE A 338 8.76 10.61 -6.06
C PHE A 338 9.65 11.22 -4.98
N GLN A 339 10.23 12.37 -5.27
CA GLN A 339 11.02 13.18 -4.34
C GLN A 339 10.33 14.51 -4.13
N LEU A 340 9.94 14.81 -2.90
CA LEU A 340 9.54 16.17 -2.53
C LEU A 340 10.80 17.00 -2.27
N ARG A 341 10.97 18.07 -3.02
CA ARG A 341 12.06 19.02 -2.83
C ARG A 341 11.64 20.10 -1.82
N PRO A 342 12.52 20.51 -0.91
CA PRO A 342 12.26 21.65 -0.07
C PRO A 342 11.93 22.86 -0.97
N GLN A 343 10.90 23.63 -0.63
CA GLN A 343 10.69 24.91 -1.29
C GLN A 343 11.93 25.78 -1.03
N ALA A 344 12.58 26.24 -2.09
CA ALA A 344 13.57 27.30 -1.95
C ALA A 344 12.88 28.46 -1.22
N GLN A 345 13.38 28.84 -0.04
CA GLN A 345 12.89 30.03 0.62
C GLN A 345 12.99 31.15 -0.40
N ARG A 346 11.84 31.68 -0.82
CA ARG A 346 11.83 32.91 -1.60
C ARG A 346 12.50 33.93 -0.71
N GLY A 347 13.75 34.25 -1.02
CA GLY A 347 14.49 35.29 -0.34
C GLY A 347 13.61 36.51 -0.34
N GLY A 348 13.27 37.00 0.86
CA GLY A 348 12.59 38.27 1.01
C GLY A 348 13.45 39.35 0.34
N GLY A 349 13.03 39.72 -0.85
CA GLY A 349 13.54 40.93 -1.45
C GLY A 349 13.05 42.11 -0.60
N GLN A 350 14.02 42.78 -0.03
CA GLN A 350 13.83 44.07 0.61
C GLN A 350 13.31 45.11 -0.41
#